data_fdd869c9d8e23dc0eed504b6a2b7e5d2
#
_entry.id   fdd869c9d8e23dc0eed504b6a2b7e5d2
#
_cell.length_a   1.000
_cell.length_b   1.000
_cell.length_c   1.000
_cell.angle_alpha   90.00
_cell.angle_beta   90.00
_cell.angle_gamma   90.00
#
_symmetry.space_group_name_H-M   'P 1'
#
loop_
_entity.id
_entity.type
_entity.pdbx_description
1 polymer ?
#
loop_
_entity_poly.entity_id
_entity_poly.type
_entity_poly.pdbx_seq_one_letter_code
_entity_poly.pdbx_strand_id
1 'polypeptide(L)'
;EPMHPNNIEGTPRLVKAFKAKYPDKNVWAWSGYKFDKDLEDKDAMNYIDVLVDGQFVESEKNPTLEWKGSSNQRVIDVKESKKCHRVVTL
;
A
#
# COMPACT_ATOMS: atom_id res chain seq x y z
N GLU A 1 -0.66 -10.04 6.86
CA GLU A 1 -0.15 -8.71 6.50
C GLU A 1 0.99 -8.85 5.49
N PRO A 2 0.77 -8.44 4.24
CA PRO A 2 1.73 -8.68 3.15
C PRO A 2 3.04 -7.90 3.30
N MET A 3 3.04 -6.81 4.06
CA MET A 3 4.24 -5.97 4.25
C MET A 3 5.00 -6.29 5.53
N HIS A 4 4.53 -7.28 6.29
CA HIS A 4 5.26 -7.76 7.46
C HIS A 4 6.63 -8.30 7.02
N PRO A 5 7.72 -8.10 7.80
CA PRO A 5 9.07 -8.56 7.42
C PRO A 5 9.16 -10.03 7.01
N ASN A 6 8.31 -10.89 7.57
CA ASN A 6 8.29 -12.31 7.22
C ASN A 6 7.65 -12.59 5.84
N ASN A 7 6.88 -11.65 5.30
CA ASN A 7 6.12 -11.84 4.08
C ASN A 7 6.59 -10.95 2.93
N ILE A 8 7.23 -9.83 3.24
CA ILE A 8 7.50 -8.78 2.26
C ILE A 8 8.39 -9.22 1.11
N GLU A 9 9.26 -10.19 1.32
CA GLU A 9 10.13 -10.71 0.26
C GLU A 9 9.36 -11.56 -0.76
N GLY A 10 8.31 -12.25 -0.32
CA GLY A 10 7.47 -13.05 -1.22
C GLY A 10 6.39 -12.24 -1.93
N THR A 11 6.01 -11.10 -1.38
CA THR A 11 4.95 -10.25 -1.92
C THR A 11 5.25 -9.75 -3.33
N PRO A 12 6.45 -9.24 -3.67
CA PRO A 12 6.74 -8.78 -5.03
C PRO A 12 6.58 -9.87 -6.08
N ARG A 13 7.00 -11.08 -5.76
CA ARG A 13 6.88 -12.22 -6.67
C ARG A 13 5.42 -12.52 -6.99
N LEU A 14 4.56 -12.53 -5.98
CA LEU A 14 3.14 -12.78 -6.14
C LEU A 14 2.46 -11.69 -6.95
N VAL A 15 2.72 -10.43 -6.63
CA VAL A 15 2.12 -9.29 -7.32
C VAL A 15 2.62 -9.18 -8.76
N LYS A 16 3.90 -9.43 -9.00
CA LYS A 16 4.47 -9.45 -10.35
C LYS A 16 3.79 -10.52 -11.21
N ALA A 17 3.57 -11.71 -10.67
CA ALA A 17 2.89 -12.78 -11.38
C ALA A 17 1.45 -12.40 -11.71
N PHE A 18 0.74 -11.77 -10.77
CA PHE A 18 -0.61 -11.27 -10.99
C PHE A 18 -0.64 -10.21 -12.10
N LYS A 19 0.26 -9.25 -12.08
CA LYS A 19 0.34 -8.18 -13.09
C LYS A 19 0.68 -8.73 -14.48
N ALA A 20 1.52 -9.76 -14.54
CA ALA A 20 1.85 -10.42 -15.82
C ALA A 20 0.60 -11.07 -16.44
N LYS A 21 -0.26 -11.64 -15.61
CA LYS A 21 -1.49 -12.30 -16.07
C LYS A 21 -2.63 -11.30 -16.33
N TYR A 22 -2.71 -10.24 -15.54
CA TYR A 22 -3.78 -9.24 -15.60
C TYR A 22 -3.20 -7.83 -15.65
N PRO A 23 -2.56 -7.44 -16.77
CA PRO A 23 -1.84 -6.15 -16.83
C PRO A 23 -2.73 -4.92 -16.72
N ASP A 24 -4.03 -5.06 -17.01
CA ASP A 24 -4.98 -3.96 -16.95
C ASP A 24 -5.62 -3.76 -15.57
N LYS A 25 -5.31 -4.64 -14.62
CA LYS A 25 -5.88 -4.57 -13.27
C LYS A 25 -4.95 -3.81 -12.33
N ASN A 26 -5.56 -2.99 -11.47
CA ASN A 26 -4.85 -2.31 -10.40
C ASN A 26 -4.67 -3.24 -9.21
N VAL A 27 -3.55 -3.09 -8.51
CA VAL A 27 -3.27 -3.83 -7.28
C VAL A 27 -3.34 -2.87 -6.11
N TRP A 28 -4.24 -3.18 -5.18
CA TRP A 28 -4.42 -2.45 -3.94
C TRP A 28 -3.91 -3.29 -2.77
N ALA A 29 -3.22 -2.67 -1.84
CA ALA A 29 -2.73 -3.34 -0.65
C ALA A 29 -3.00 -2.48 0.59
N TRP A 30 -3.21 -3.15 1.71
CA TRP A 30 -3.39 -2.54 3.02
C TRP A 30 -2.24 -2.97 3.91
N SER A 31 -1.66 -2.03 4.64
CA SER A 31 -0.55 -2.33 5.55
C SER A 31 -0.63 -1.48 6.81
N GLY A 32 -0.19 -2.04 7.93
CA GLY A 32 0.02 -1.29 9.15
C GLY A 32 1.30 -0.47 9.16
N TYR A 33 2.21 -0.72 8.20
CA TYR A 33 3.45 0.02 8.04
C TYR A 33 3.22 1.28 7.21
N LYS A 34 4.10 2.27 7.33
CA LYS A 34 3.97 3.52 6.60
C LYS A 34 4.82 3.53 5.34
N PHE A 35 4.26 4.04 4.24
CA PHE A 35 4.91 4.07 2.94
C PHE A 35 6.23 4.83 2.99
N ASP A 36 6.20 6.06 3.46
CA ASP A 36 7.36 6.97 3.43
C ASP A 36 8.44 6.62 4.46
N LYS A 37 8.10 5.90 5.52
CA LYS A 37 9.05 5.52 6.57
C LYS A 37 9.57 4.10 6.44
N ASP A 38 8.73 3.17 6.02
CA ASP A 38 9.03 1.76 6.12
C ASP A 38 9.09 1.03 4.78
N LEU A 39 8.35 1.50 3.77
CA LEU A 39 8.05 0.70 2.58
C LEU A 39 8.52 1.28 1.26
N GLU A 40 8.81 2.58 1.17
CA GLU A 40 9.06 3.27 -0.10
C GLU A 40 10.12 2.59 -0.97
N ASP A 41 11.19 2.11 -0.37
CA ASP A 41 12.29 1.46 -1.07
C ASP A 41 12.14 -0.05 -1.21
N LYS A 42 11.02 -0.61 -0.73
CA LYS A 42 10.79 -2.05 -0.83
C LYS A 42 10.36 -2.44 -2.23
N ASP A 43 10.83 -3.59 -2.68
CA ASP A 43 10.58 -4.09 -4.03
C ASP A 43 9.08 -4.24 -4.33
N ALA A 44 8.28 -4.62 -3.33
CA ALA A 44 6.84 -4.75 -3.47
C ALA A 44 6.17 -3.48 -4.00
N MET A 45 6.71 -2.30 -3.66
CA MET A 45 6.15 -1.01 -4.09
C MET A 45 6.29 -0.76 -5.59
N ASN A 46 7.09 -1.54 -6.30
CA ASN A 46 7.18 -1.45 -7.76
C ASN A 46 5.97 -2.04 -8.47
N TYR A 47 5.17 -2.85 -7.77
CA TYR A 47 4.06 -3.60 -8.36
C TYR A 47 2.70 -3.25 -7.78
N ILE A 48 2.65 -2.44 -6.74
CA ILE A 48 1.40 -2.01 -6.09
C ILE A 48 1.01 -0.64 -6.61
N ASP A 49 -0.24 -0.49 -6.99
CA ASP A 49 -0.76 0.78 -7.52
C ASP A 49 -1.28 1.70 -6.42
N VAL A 50 -2.00 1.14 -5.46
CA VAL A 50 -2.58 1.89 -4.34
C VAL A 50 -2.26 1.17 -3.03
N LEU A 51 -1.72 1.91 -2.07
CA LEU A 51 -1.43 1.40 -0.74
C LEU A 51 -2.25 2.18 0.29
N VAL A 52 -3.01 1.47 1.10
CA VAL A 52 -3.63 2.05 2.28
C VAL A 52 -2.71 1.76 3.45
N ASP A 53 -2.04 2.78 3.97
CA ASP A 53 -0.99 2.62 4.97
C ASP A 53 -1.36 3.17 6.34
N GLY A 54 -0.55 2.78 7.33
CA GLY A 54 -0.70 3.19 8.71
C GLY A 54 -1.48 2.19 9.54
N GLN A 55 -1.14 2.08 10.83
CA GLN A 55 -1.82 1.19 11.73
C GLN A 55 -3.28 1.60 11.92
N PHE A 56 -4.18 0.59 12.00
CA PHE A 56 -5.55 0.83 12.41
C PHE A 56 -5.56 1.34 13.86
N VAL A 57 -6.21 2.46 14.09
CA VAL A 57 -6.35 3.07 15.41
C VAL A 57 -7.82 3.06 15.80
N GLU A 58 -8.18 2.27 16.82
CA GLU A 58 -9.57 2.08 17.23
C GLU A 58 -10.27 3.39 17.60
N SER A 59 -9.58 4.29 18.26
CA SER A 59 -10.15 5.60 18.64
C SER A 59 -10.44 6.51 17.45
N GLU A 60 -9.88 6.20 16.28
CA GLU A 60 -10.09 6.94 15.02
C GLU A 60 -10.93 6.15 14.02
N LYS A 61 -11.49 5.04 14.45
CA LYS A 61 -12.36 4.22 13.62
C LYS A 61 -13.56 5.02 13.13
N ASN A 62 -13.81 4.93 11.83
CA ASN A 62 -14.97 5.58 11.23
C ASN A 62 -15.50 4.72 10.07
N PRO A 63 -16.66 4.08 10.24
CA PRO A 63 -17.20 3.18 9.21
C PRO A 63 -17.65 3.89 7.93
N THR A 64 -17.70 5.22 7.92
CA THR A 64 -18.05 5.99 6.72
C THR A 64 -16.84 6.31 5.83
N LEU A 65 -15.62 6.01 6.28
CA LEU A 65 -14.42 6.24 5.48
C LEU A 65 -14.35 5.26 4.31
N GLU A 66 -13.97 5.78 3.13
CA GLU A 66 -13.72 4.92 1.98
C GLU A 66 -12.33 4.30 2.07
N TRP A 67 -12.25 2.98 1.89
CA TRP A 67 -11.03 2.18 1.71
C TRP A 67 -10.08 2.13 2.92
N LYS A 68 -10.37 2.80 4.00
CA LYS A 68 -9.57 2.75 5.22
C LYS A 68 -10.45 2.57 6.45
N GLY A 69 -9.89 1.97 7.51
CA GLY A 69 -10.65 1.67 8.72
C GLY A 69 -10.62 2.76 9.77
N SER A 70 -9.59 3.60 9.77
CA SER A 70 -9.45 4.71 10.72
C SER A 70 -8.93 5.95 10.01
N SER A 71 -9.22 7.12 10.57
CA SER A 71 -8.94 8.41 9.92
C SER A 71 -7.44 8.70 9.75
N ASN A 72 -6.59 8.09 10.58
CA ASN A 72 -5.14 8.25 10.48
C ASN A 72 -4.50 7.53 9.30
N GLN A 73 -5.21 6.55 8.70
CA GLN A 73 -4.70 5.82 7.56
C GLN A 73 -4.77 6.66 6.28
N ARG A 74 -3.87 6.39 5.34
CA ARG A 74 -3.78 7.15 4.10
C ARG A 74 -4.02 6.23 2.91
N VAL A 75 -4.71 6.73 1.89
CA VAL A 75 -4.90 6.03 0.61
C VAL A 75 -3.91 6.66 -0.38
N ILE A 76 -2.84 5.95 -0.70
CA ILE A 76 -1.67 6.49 -1.40
C ILE A 76 -1.63 6.01 -2.85
N ASP A 77 -1.46 6.94 -3.78
CA ASP A 77 -1.09 6.64 -5.16
C ASP A 77 0.41 6.34 -5.18
N VAL A 78 0.76 5.06 -5.23
CA VAL A 78 2.16 4.63 -5.09
C VAL A 78 3.01 5.11 -6.27
N LYS A 79 2.51 4.97 -7.48
CA LYS A 79 3.27 5.38 -8.67
C LYS A 79 3.56 6.87 -8.67
N GLU A 80 2.55 7.68 -8.40
CA GLU A 80 2.71 9.12 -8.35
C GLU A 80 3.59 9.55 -7.19
N SER A 81 3.47 8.88 -6.04
CA SER A 81 4.32 9.16 -4.87
C SER A 81 5.80 8.91 -5.17
N LYS A 82 6.11 7.80 -5.86
CA LYS A 82 7.49 7.50 -6.25
C LYS A 82 8.02 8.52 -7.26
N LYS A 83 7.19 8.89 -8.22
CA LYS A 83 7.54 9.88 -9.24
C LYS A 83 7.82 11.26 -8.64
N CYS A 84 7.02 11.69 -7.69
CA CYS A 84 7.12 13.01 -7.06
C CYS A 84 8.08 13.04 -5.86
N HIS A 85 8.60 11.89 -5.42
CA HIS A 85 9.43 11.74 -4.22
C HIS A 85 8.75 12.28 -2.95
N ARG A 86 7.44 12.13 -2.86
CA ARG A 86 6.64 12.51 -1.70
C ARG A 86 5.35 11.70 -1.68
N VAL A 87 4.70 11.63 -0.53
CA VAL A 87 3.41 10.93 -0.41
C VAL A 87 2.33 11.71 -1.16
N VAL A 88 1.71 11.05 -2.12
CA VAL A 88 0.58 11.61 -2.88
C VAL A 88 -0.64 10.72 -2.60
N THR A 89 -1.68 11.30 -2.03
CA THR A 89 -2.92 10.59 -1.73
C THR A 89 -3.92 10.74 -2.87
N LEU A 90 -4.81 9.77 -2.97
CA LEU A 90 -5.91 9.83 -3.92
C LEU A 90 -6.95 10.87 -3.50
#